data_8fad2bfcd1d4800fabbbedfeaa92be5c
#
_entry.id   8fad2bfcd1d4800fabbbedfeaa92be5c
#
_cell.length_a   1.000
_cell.length_b   1.000
_cell.length_c   1.000
_cell.angle_alpha   90.00
_cell.angle_beta   90.00
_cell.angle_gamma   90.00
#
_symmetry.space_group_name_H-M   'P 1'
#
loop_
_entity.id
_entity.type
_entity.pdbx_description
1 polymer ?
#
loop_
_entity_poly.entity_id
_entity_poly.type
_entity_poly.pdbx_seq_one_letter_code
_entity_poly.pdbx_strand_id
1 'polypeptide(L)'
;EFLYFRMLNYESWWDIPSQNLLNLYDQTNDVRYRYHIVEGYSYDRGMSKPSYNYPGYIFFFKDRIPSGPTVAEMLLIKAEALARTNDVAGAMTAVNTLRAKRMLPGAWVNLSAINKDDAIKKVAEERRREMPFSQRWYDLRRYNNNEDPNDDVNLSKTFYPYTNSAVLSTQPVQNYTLPKGSRRWAAPLPRTEIISSDGVIEQNSY
;
A
#
# COMPACT_ATOMS: atom_id res chain seq x y z
N GLU A 1 -16.94 -7.62 -10.66
CA GLU A 1 -15.65 -6.93 -10.69
C GLU A 1 -14.45 -7.85 -10.45
N PHE A 2 -14.62 -8.98 -9.77
CA PHE A 2 -13.56 -9.95 -9.49
C PHE A 2 -13.53 -11.03 -10.57
N LEU A 3 -12.34 -11.31 -11.11
CA LEU A 3 -12.11 -12.45 -12.01
C LEU A 3 -12.04 -13.76 -11.22
N TYR A 4 -11.51 -13.68 -10.02
CA TYR A 4 -11.48 -14.75 -9.04
C TYR A 4 -11.58 -14.13 -7.64
N PHE A 5 -12.41 -14.70 -6.78
CA PHE A 5 -12.60 -14.19 -5.43
C PHE A 5 -12.36 -15.28 -4.39
N ARG A 6 -11.44 -15.00 -3.48
CA ARG A 6 -11.21 -15.79 -2.27
C ARG A 6 -11.24 -14.86 -1.07
N MET A 7 -12.02 -15.19 -0.07
CA MET A 7 -11.99 -14.48 1.19
C MET A 7 -10.86 -15.05 2.04
N LEU A 8 -9.90 -14.18 2.40
CA LEU A 8 -8.96 -14.51 3.45
C LEU A 8 -9.61 -14.20 4.79
N ASN A 9 -9.72 -15.24 5.61
CA ASN A 9 -10.22 -15.09 6.97
C ASN A 9 -9.07 -14.58 7.82
N TYR A 10 -8.90 -13.26 7.88
CA TYR A 10 -7.84 -12.62 8.64
C TYR A 10 -8.43 -11.75 9.74
N GLU A 11 -7.85 -11.79 10.93
CA GLU A 11 -8.35 -11.06 12.09
C GLU A 11 -8.04 -9.56 12.05
N SER A 12 -7.01 -9.16 11.29
CA SER A 12 -6.64 -7.76 11.10
C SER A 12 -7.40 -7.16 9.93
N TRP A 13 -8.53 -6.60 10.20
CA TRP A 13 -9.43 -5.99 9.23
C TRP A 13 -9.28 -4.47 9.11
N TRP A 14 -8.26 -3.92 9.77
CA TRP A 14 -7.91 -2.52 9.70
C TRP A 14 -6.39 -2.32 9.63
N ASP A 15 -5.98 -1.32 8.88
CA ASP A 15 -4.59 -0.91 8.70
C ASP A 15 -4.44 0.58 8.93
N ILE A 16 -3.28 1.01 9.40
CA ILE A 16 -3.00 2.43 9.57
C ILE A 16 -2.39 2.97 8.28
N PRO A 17 -3.09 3.85 7.56
CA PRO A 17 -2.58 4.43 6.34
C PRO A 17 -1.43 5.41 6.64
N SER A 18 -0.39 5.38 5.82
CA SER A 18 0.64 6.40 5.88
C SER A 18 0.10 7.74 5.36
N GLN A 19 0.64 8.85 5.86
CA GLN A 19 0.29 10.19 5.35
C GLN A 19 0.50 10.29 3.84
N ASN A 20 1.50 9.63 3.33
CA ASN A 20 1.81 9.54 1.91
C ASN A 20 0.70 8.86 1.08
N LEU A 21 0.00 7.88 1.66
CA LEU A 21 -1.18 7.28 1.02
C LEU A 21 -2.38 8.22 1.08
N LEU A 22 -2.62 8.85 2.24
CA LEU A 22 -3.73 9.79 2.42
C LEU A 22 -3.64 10.97 1.43
N ASN A 23 -2.44 11.47 1.21
CA ASN A 23 -2.18 12.59 0.28
C ASN A 23 -2.41 12.23 -1.20
N LEU A 24 -2.51 10.95 -1.54
CA LEU A 24 -2.82 10.54 -2.92
C LEU A 24 -4.30 10.68 -3.27
N TYR A 25 -5.19 10.61 -2.26
CA TYR A 25 -6.63 10.68 -2.50
C TYR A 25 -7.12 12.13 -2.62
N ASP A 26 -8.09 12.34 -3.51
CA ASP A 26 -9.02 13.46 -3.38
C ASP A 26 -9.99 13.10 -2.25
N GLN A 27 -9.75 13.65 -1.06
CA GLN A 27 -10.48 13.30 0.15
C GLN A 27 -11.97 13.65 0.07
N THR A 28 -12.33 14.58 -0.79
CA THR A 28 -13.72 15.00 -0.99
C THR A 28 -14.45 14.11 -1.99
N ASN A 29 -13.81 13.78 -3.10
CA ASN A 29 -14.49 13.21 -4.26
C ASN A 29 -14.14 11.76 -4.55
N ASP A 30 -13.03 11.23 -4.01
CA ASP A 30 -12.67 9.83 -4.18
C ASP A 30 -13.52 8.97 -3.23
N VAL A 31 -14.39 8.14 -3.79
CA VAL A 31 -15.27 7.28 -3.00
C VAL A 31 -14.50 6.26 -2.17
N ARG A 32 -13.29 5.87 -2.59
CA ARG A 32 -12.43 4.95 -1.82
C ARG A 32 -12.00 5.59 -0.50
N TYR A 33 -11.66 6.88 -0.49
CA TYR A 33 -11.34 7.60 0.73
C TYR A 33 -12.53 7.60 1.68
N ARG A 34 -13.68 8.05 1.18
CA ARG A 34 -14.91 8.15 1.98
C ARG A 34 -15.43 6.80 2.49
N TYR A 35 -15.16 5.73 1.76
CA TYR A 35 -15.63 4.39 2.11
C TYR A 35 -14.69 3.65 3.06
N HIS A 36 -13.37 3.81 2.89
CA HIS A 36 -12.38 3.01 3.60
C HIS A 36 -11.63 3.78 4.69
N ILE A 37 -11.52 5.11 4.59
CA ILE A 37 -10.79 5.90 5.59
C ILE A 37 -11.74 6.36 6.68
N VAL A 38 -11.42 6.02 7.91
CA VAL A 38 -12.11 6.51 9.11
C VAL A 38 -11.23 7.55 9.76
N GLU A 39 -11.71 8.78 9.82
CA GLU A 39 -11.03 9.91 10.47
C GLU A 39 -11.40 10.01 11.95
N GLY A 40 -10.53 10.63 12.73
CA GLY A 40 -10.76 10.88 14.14
C GLY A 40 -10.86 9.59 14.99
N TYR A 41 -10.33 8.49 14.48
CA TYR A 41 -10.40 7.23 15.20
C TYR A 41 -9.47 7.25 16.41
N SER A 42 -10.05 7.12 17.59
CA SER A 42 -9.33 6.85 18.83
C SER A 42 -9.55 5.41 19.23
N TYR A 43 -8.47 4.65 19.29
CA TYR A 43 -8.52 3.27 19.76
C TYR A 43 -8.18 3.25 21.25
N ASP A 44 -9.21 3.15 22.08
CA ASP A 44 -9.05 2.84 23.50
C ASP A 44 -9.04 1.31 23.66
N ARG A 45 -7.87 0.77 23.97
CA ARG A 45 -7.74 -0.66 24.31
C ARG A 45 -8.14 -0.96 25.75
N GLY A 46 -8.83 -0.06 26.44
CA GLY A 46 -9.16 -0.20 27.85
C GLY A 46 -7.94 -0.12 28.76
N MET A 47 -6.84 0.45 28.28
CA MET A 47 -5.58 0.51 29.01
C MET A 47 -5.31 1.93 29.50
N SER A 48 -4.58 2.01 30.60
CA SER A 48 -4.19 3.26 31.26
C SER A 48 -3.55 4.26 30.31
N LYS A 49 -4.02 5.48 30.38
CA LYS A 49 -3.56 6.64 29.62
C LYS A 49 -2.04 6.89 29.71
N PRO A 50 -1.42 7.49 28.68
CA PRO A 50 -2.11 8.19 27.62
C PRO A 50 -2.57 7.24 26.51
N SER A 51 -3.86 7.34 26.14
CA SER A 51 -4.34 6.71 24.93
C SER A 51 -3.56 7.31 23.77
N TYR A 52 -2.81 6.47 23.07
CA TYR A 52 -2.18 6.91 21.84
C TYR A 52 -3.27 7.12 20.80
N ASN A 53 -3.54 8.36 20.48
CA ASN A 53 -4.26 8.67 19.27
C ASN A 53 -3.31 8.35 18.11
N TYR A 54 -3.43 7.17 17.52
CA TYR A 54 -2.94 6.93 16.17
C TYR A 54 -3.28 8.16 15.32
N PRO A 55 -2.56 8.47 14.24
CA PRO A 55 -2.73 9.73 13.50
C PRO A 55 -4.17 10.07 13.07
N GLY A 56 -5.15 9.53 13.75
CA GLY A 56 -6.56 9.79 13.57
C GLY A 56 -7.20 9.10 12.37
N TYR A 57 -6.45 8.24 11.67
CA TYR A 57 -6.92 7.58 10.46
C TYR A 57 -6.74 6.07 10.55
N ILE A 58 -7.78 5.36 10.15
CA ILE A 58 -7.71 3.92 9.90
C ILE A 58 -8.19 3.66 8.49
N PHE A 59 -7.48 2.78 7.78
CA PHE A 59 -8.00 2.15 6.58
C PHE A 59 -8.78 0.91 7.01
N PHE A 60 -10.03 0.89 6.64
CA PHE A 60 -10.96 -0.13 7.07
C PHE A 60 -11.59 -0.83 5.88
N PHE A 61 -11.34 -2.11 5.75
CA PHE A 61 -12.13 -2.93 4.85
C PHE A 61 -13.37 -3.40 5.59
N LYS A 62 -14.52 -2.82 5.27
CA LYS A 62 -15.81 -3.25 5.84
C LYS A 62 -16.11 -4.72 5.53
N ASP A 63 -15.68 -5.14 4.36
CA ASP A 63 -15.68 -6.53 3.96
C ASP A 63 -14.24 -7.07 4.01
N ARG A 64 -14.09 -8.36 4.07
CA ARG A 64 -12.78 -9.01 4.12
C ARG A 64 -11.95 -8.63 2.89
N ILE A 65 -10.63 -8.50 3.08
CA ILE A 65 -9.72 -8.16 1.98
C ILE A 65 -9.87 -9.19 0.86
N PRO A 66 -10.28 -8.79 -0.34
CA PRO A 66 -10.36 -9.69 -1.46
C PRO A 66 -8.95 -10.16 -1.86
N SER A 67 -8.79 -11.45 -2.08
CA SER A 67 -7.58 -12.01 -2.67
C SER A 67 -7.91 -12.58 -4.04
N GLY A 68 -7.06 -12.30 -4.99
CA GLY A 68 -7.23 -12.71 -6.37
C GLY A 68 -7.33 -11.53 -7.34
N PRO A 69 -7.13 -11.78 -8.64
CA PRO A 69 -7.11 -10.73 -9.64
C PRO A 69 -8.49 -10.07 -9.79
N THR A 70 -8.48 -8.75 -9.90
CA THR A 70 -9.68 -7.94 -10.13
C THR A 70 -9.63 -7.29 -11.50
N VAL A 71 -10.77 -6.84 -12.01
CA VAL A 71 -10.82 -6.04 -13.24
C VAL A 71 -10.04 -4.74 -13.08
N ALA A 72 -10.07 -4.12 -11.89
CA ALA A 72 -9.29 -2.92 -11.61
C ALA A 72 -7.79 -3.20 -11.71
N GLU A 73 -7.31 -4.31 -11.17
CA GLU A 73 -5.91 -4.71 -11.27
C GLU A 73 -5.50 -4.96 -12.73
N MET A 74 -6.33 -5.64 -13.52
CA MET A 74 -6.05 -5.88 -14.94
C MET A 74 -5.96 -4.58 -15.74
N LEU A 75 -6.82 -3.59 -15.45
CA LEU A 75 -6.74 -2.27 -16.06
C LEU A 75 -5.43 -1.54 -15.71
N LEU A 76 -4.98 -1.67 -14.45
CA LEU A 76 -3.74 -1.04 -13.99
C LEU A 76 -2.48 -1.75 -14.53
N ILE A 77 -2.50 -3.08 -14.68
CA ILE A 77 -1.44 -3.83 -15.37
C ILE A 77 -1.35 -3.40 -16.83
N LYS A 78 -2.51 -3.29 -17.52
CA LYS A 78 -2.55 -2.77 -18.90
C LYS A 78 -1.99 -1.35 -18.97
N ALA A 79 -2.41 -0.46 -18.07
CA ALA A 79 -1.95 0.92 -18.04
C ALA A 79 -0.43 1.00 -17.84
N GLU A 80 0.13 0.20 -16.94
CA GLU A 80 1.57 0.16 -16.71
C GLU A 80 2.33 -0.36 -17.94
N ALA A 81 1.87 -1.43 -18.56
CA ALA A 81 2.48 -1.96 -19.77
C ALA A 81 2.51 -0.92 -20.90
N LEU A 82 1.40 -0.22 -21.12
CA LEU A 82 1.32 0.86 -22.11
C LEU A 82 2.26 2.02 -21.77
N ALA A 83 2.32 2.45 -20.50
CA ALA A 83 3.24 3.49 -20.08
C ALA A 83 4.71 3.08 -20.32
N ARG A 84 5.09 1.86 -19.94
CA ARG A 84 6.46 1.36 -20.12
C ARG A 84 6.86 1.20 -21.61
N THR A 85 5.90 0.94 -22.49
CA THR A 85 6.11 0.92 -23.94
C THR A 85 5.96 2.28 -24.61
N ASN A 86 5.87 3.36 -23.82
CA ASN A 86 5.74 4.75 -24.26
C ASN A 86 4.40 5.10 -24.93
N ASP A 87 3.37 4.28 -24.77
CA ASP A 87 1.99 4.67 -25.12
C ASP A 87 1.33 5.42 -23.95
N VAL A 88 1.73 6.68 -23.80
CA VAL A 88 1.29 7.56 -22.71
C VAL A 88 -0.23 7.78 -22.76
N ALA A 89 -0.79 7.97 -23.94
CA ALA A 89 -2.22 8.23 -24.14
C ALA A 89 -3.06 7.00 -23.80
N GLY A 90 -2.64 5.82 -24.25
CA GLY A 90 -3.28 4.54 -23.93
C GLY A 90 -3.23 4.23 -22.44
N ALA A 91 -2.11 4.49 -21.79
CA ALA A 91 -1.94 4.33 -20.34
C ALA A 91 -2.93 5.21 -19.56
N MET A 92 -3.02 6.48 -19.88
CA MET A 92 -3.96 7.40 -19.22
C MET A 92 -5.41 7.06 -19.51
N THR A 93 -5.74 6.56 -20.69
CA THR A 93 -7.08 6.07 -21.01
C THR A 93 -7.49 4.91 -20.10
N ALA A 94 -6.60 3.94 -19.90
CA ALA A 94 -6.87 2.80 -19.02
C ALA A 94 -7.02 3.24 -17.55
N VAL A 95 -6.17 4.13 -17.05
CA VAL A 95 -6.29 4.69 -15.69
C VAL A 95 -7.61 5.45 -15.54
N ASN A 96 -7.96 6.30 -16.50
CA ASN A 96 -9.17 7.11 -16.43
C ASN A 96 -10.45 6.27 -16.50
N THR A 97 -10.41 5.13 -17.19
CA THR A 97 -11.52 4.16 -17.19
C THR A 97 -11.82 3.66 -15.78
N LEU A 98 -10.78 3.37 -14.99
CA LEU A 98 -10.92 2.99 -13.58
C LEU A 98 -11.40 4.18 -12.74
N ARG A 99 -10.72 5.33 -12.85
CA ARG A 99 -11.01 6.53 -12.07
C ARG A 99 -12.45 7.01 -12.21
N ALA A 100 -13.02 6.94 -13.40
CA ALA A 100 -14.43 7.28 -13.64
C ALA A 100 -15.42 6.48 -12.78
N LYS A 101 -14.99 5.33 -12.25
CA LYS A 101 -15.77 4.48 -11.34
C LYS A 101 -15.41 4.64 -9.86
N ARG A 102 -14.43 5.49 -9.57
CA ARG A 102 -13.89 5.72 -8.21
C ARG A 102 -14.11 7.14 -7.70
N MET A 103 -14.58 8.02 -8.57
CA MET A 103 -14.87 9.41 -8.23
C MET A 103 -16.37 9.66 -8.20
N LEU A 104 -16.82 10.64 -7.42
CA LEU A 104 -18.22 11.06 -7.41
C LEU A 104 -18.65 11.55 -8.80
N PRO A 105 -19.90 11.32 -9.20
CA PRO A 105 -20.43 11.81 -10.48
C PRO A 105 -20.21 13.31 -10.66
N GLY A 106 -19.63 13.69 -11.80
CA GLY A 106 -19.35 15.10 -12.14
C GLY A 106 -18.14 15.73 -11.43
N ALA A 107 -17.50 15.02 -10.49
CA ALA A 107 -16.39 15.56 -9.72
C ALA A 107 -15.00 15.11 -10.22
N TRP A 108 -14.93 14.21 -11.21
CA TRP A 108 -13.66 13.68 -11.69
C TRP A 108 -13.15 14.38 -12.93
N VAL A 109 -11.83 14.53 -12.98
CA VAL A 109 -11.13 15.07 -14.15
C VAL A 109 -10.16 13.99 -14.64
N ASN A 110 -10.06 13.83 -15.94
CA ASN A 110 -9.11 12.91 -16.54
C ASN A 110 -7.68 13.29 -16.17
N LEU A 111 -6.92 12.29 -15.72
CA LEU A 111 -5.47 12.41 -15.63
C LEU A 111 -4.88 12.45 -17.04
N SER A 112 -3.91 13.33 -17.21
CA SER A 112 -3.03 13.36 -18.37
C SER A 112 -1.58 13.19 -17.88
N ALA A 113 -0.72 12.71 -18.75
CA ALA A 113 0.71 12.61 -18.47
C ALA A 113 1.50 13.29 -19.59
N ILE A 114 2.58 13.95 -19.21
CA ILE A 114 3.40 14.74 -20.15
C ILE A 114 4.45 13.89 -20.88
N ASN A 115 4.82 12.74 -20.30
CA ASN A 115 5.80 11.81 -20.84
C ASN A 115 5.64 10.43 -20.22
N LYS A 116 6.50 9.49 -20.62
CA LYS A 116 6.56 8.12 -20.12
C LYS A 116 6.68 8.04 -18.60
N ASP A 117 7.64 8.77 -18.02
CA ASP A 117 7.95 8.68 -16.58
C ASP A 117 6.79 9.21 -15.74
N ASP A 118 6.18 10.30 -16.18
CA ASP A 118 4.98 10.85 -15.54
C ASP A 118 3.78 9.88 -15.65
N ALA A 119 3.65 9.18 -16.78
CA ALA A 119 2.63 8.16 -16.93
C ALA A 119 2.86 6.98 -15.99
N ILE A 120 4.07 6.45 -15.90
CA ILE A 120 4.45 5.37 -14.96
C ILE A 120 4.14 5.78 -13.52
N LYS A 121 4.55 6.98 -13.12
CA LYS A 121 4.27 7.52 -11.80
C LYS A 121 2.77 7.58 -11.49
N LYS A 122 1.96 8.13 -12.41
CA LYS A 122 0.51 8.24 -12.23
C LYS A 122 -0.20 6.89 -12.18
N VAL A 123 0.25 5.92 -12.96
CA VAL A 123 -0.24 4.54 -12.89
C VAL A 123 0.10 3.92 -11.54
N ALA A 124 1.33 4.08 -11.05
CA ALA A 124 1.77 3.55 -9.76
C ALA A 124 1.00 4.20 -8.59
N GLU A 125 0.73 5.50 -8.66
CA GLU A 125 -0.10 6.21 -7.67
C GLU A 125 -1.55 5.70 -7.69
N GLU A 126 -2.14 5.48 -8.87
CA GLU A 126 -3.50 4.94 -8.98
C GLU A 126 -3.58 3.50 -8.46
N ARG A 127 -2.56 2.68 -8.78
CA ARG A 127 -2.45 1.33 -8.25
C ARG A 127 -2.36 1.33 -6.72
N ARG A 128 -1.64 2.28 -6.16
CA ARG A 128 -1.55 2.43 -4.70
C ARG A 128 -2.87 2.87 -4.07
N ARG A 129 -3.65 3.73 -4.72
CA ARG A 129 -5.01 4.10 -4.27
C ARG A 129 -5.96 2.92 -4.30
N GLU A 130 -5.87 2.08 -5.33
CA GLU A 130 -6.77 0.96 -5.53
C GLU A 130 -6.43 -0.24 -4.64
N MET A 131 -5.12 -0.51 -4.45
CA MET A 131 -4.62 -1.67 -3.71
C MET A 131 -3.58 -1.25 -2.66
N PRO A 132 -3.98 -0.48 -1.64
CA PRO A 132 -3.05 0.21 -0.76
C PRO A 132 -2.20 -0.72 0.12
N PHE A 133 -2.72 -1.91 0.48
CA PHE A 133 -2.05 -2.82 1.42
C PHE A 133 -1.76 -4.19 0.82
N SER A 134 -2.68 -4.78 0.07
CA SER A 134 -2.62 -6.18 -0.36
C SER A 134 -1.47 -6.49 -1.32
N GLN A 135 -1.17 -5.61 -2.27
CA GLN A 135 -0.16 -5.82 -3.32
C GLN A 135 1.07 -4.93 -3.16
N ARG A 136 1.03 -3.96 -2.25
CA ARG A 136 2.05 -2.90 -2.16
C ARG A 136 3.47 -3.43 -1.96
N TRP A 137 3.66 -4.45 -1.13
CA TRP A 137 4.98 -5.04 -0.88
C TRP A 137 5.59 -5.65 -2.15
N TYR A 138 4.79 -6.36 -2.91
CA TYR A 138 5.23 -7.00 -4.16
C TYR A 138 5.51 -5.96 -5.25
N ASP A 139 4.69 -4.92 -5.35
CA ASP A 139 4.92 -3.82 -6.29
C ASP A 139 6.23 -3.10 -5.99
N LEU A 140 6.51 -2.77 -4.73
CA LEU A 140 7.75 -2.11 -4.34
C LEU A 140 8.99 -2.95 -4.64
N ARG A 141 8.91 -4.26 -4.37
CA ARG A 141 10.01 -5.17 -4.73
C ARG A 141 10.23 -5.23 -6.23
N ARG A 142 9.16 -5.20 -7.00
CA ARG A 142 9.22 -5.21 -8.46
C ARG A 142 9.81 -3.90 -9.00
N TYR A 143 9.38 -2.77 -8.50
CA TYR A 143 9.92 -1.46 -8.88
C TYR A 143 11.41 -1.34 -8.54
N ASN A 144 11.80 -1.71 -7.35
CA ASN A 144 13.19 -1.62 -6.90
C ASN A 144 14.14 -2.62 -7.59
N ASN A 145 13.65 -3.57 -8.38
CA ASN A 145 14.44 -4.59 -9.08
C ASN A 145 14.27 -4.58 -10.61
N ASN A 146 13.61 -3.57 -11.15
CA ASN A 146 13.57 -3.34 -12.60
C ASN A 146 14.75 -2.45 -13.03
N GLU A 147 14.83 -2.16 -14.32
CA GLU A 147 15.90 -1.33 -14.91
C GLU A 147 15.61 0.18 -14.85
N ASP A 148 14.42 0.58 -14.40
CA ASP A 148 13.97 1.97 -14.36
C ASP A 148 14.18 2.58 -12.97
N PRO A 149 15.18 3.45 -12.77
CA PRO A 149 15.42 4.05 -11.46
C PRO A 149 14.37 5.11 -11.05
N ASN A 150 13.50 5.53 -11.98
CA ASN A 150 12.52 6.58 -11.71
C ASN A 150 11.32 6.08 -10.88
N ASP A 151 11.10 4.77 -10.81
CA ASP A 151 10.05 4.17 -9.99
C ASP A 151 10.56 3.53 -8.68
N ASP A 152 11.85 3.69 -8.39
CA ASP A 152 12.47 3.21 -7.15
C ASP A 152 11.86 3.85 -5.90
N VAL A 153 11.69 3.05 -4.87
CA VAL A 153 11.10 3.51 -3.60
C VAL A 153 11.90 3.04 -2.40
N ASN A 154 12.32 3.98 -1.58
CA ASN A 154 12.79 3.72 -0.23
C ASN A 154 11.61 3.78 0.74
N LEU A 155 11.45 2.79 1.60
CA LEU A 155 10.44 2.81 2.63
C LEU A 155 10.96 3.47 3.90
N SER A 156 10.08 4.21 4.56
CA SER A 156 10.31 4.69 5.92
C SER A 156 9.09 4.40 6.79
N LYS A 157 9.34 4.11 8.05
CA LYS A 157 8.31 3.88 9.06
C LYS A 157 8.70 4.57 10.35
N THR A 158 7.79 5.35 10.88
CA THR A 158 7.86 5.88 12.23
C THR A 158 7.28 4.85 13.19
N PHE A 159 8.04 4.49 14.22
CA PHE A 159 7.63 3.56 15.25
C PHE A 159 7.58 4.27 16.60
N TYR A 160 6.50 4.06 17.30
CA TYR A 160 6.30 4.58 18.65
C TYR A 160 6.54 3.44 19.63
N PRO A 161 7.59 3.53 20.49
CA PRO A 161 7.85 2.50 21.49
C PRO A 161 6.64 2.29 22.40
N TYR A 162 6.36 1.04 22.72
CA TYR A 162 5.23 0.69 23.58
C TYR A 162 5.60 -0.46 24.50
N THR A 163 4.88 -0.56 25.63
CA THR A 163 4.92 -1.71 26.53
C THR A 163 3.50 -2.05 26.96
N ASN A 164 3.19 -3.33 27.08
CA ASN A 164 1.87 -3.80 27.49
C ASN A 164 0.71 -3.10 26.73
N SER A 165 0.88 -2.90 25.42
CA SER A 165 -0.09 -2.23 24.53
C SER A 165 -0.28 -0.72 24.78
N ALA A 166 0.51 -0.09 25.63
CA ALA A 166 0.52 1.35 25.83
C ALA A 166 1.76 1.99 25.18
N VAL A 167 1.58 3.09 24.45
CA VAL A 167 2.70 3.84 23.91
C VAL A 167 3.46 4.54 25.03
N LEU A 168 4.77 4.43 25.02
CA LEU A 168 5.64 5.08 25.99
C LEU A 168 5.91 6.52 25.55
N SER A 169 5.20 7.47 26.17
CA SER A 169 5.40 8.89 25.92
C SER A 169 6.76 9.44 26.38
N THR A 170 7.45 8.67 27.22
CA THR A 170 8.77 9.01 27.77
C THR A 170 9.93 8.57 26.87
N GLN A 171 9.65 7.79 25.83
CA GLN A 171 10.68 7.32 24.91
C GLN A 171 10.59 8.03 23.55
N PRO A 172 11.74 8.35 22.95
CA PRO A 172 11.75 8.98 21.65
C PRO A 172 11.17 8.07 20.57
N VAL A 173 10.50 8.69 19.62
CA VAL A 173 10.02 8.04 18.42
C VAL A 173 11.19 7.49 17.60
N GLN A 174 11.07 6.28 17.11
CA GLN A 174 12.10 5.62 16.30
C GLN A 174 11.70 5.67 14.82
N ASN A 175 12.66 5.99 13.97
CA ASN A 175 12.45 5.99 12.54
C ASN A 175 13.27 4.88 11.89
N TYR A 176 12.59 4.02 11.16
CA TYR A 176 13.19 2.93 10.40
C TYR A 176 13.12 3.23 8.92
N THR A 177 14.19 2.92 8.21
CA THR A 177 14.26 3.02 6.76
C THR A 177 14.61 1.68 6.16
N LEU A 178 14.01 1.39 5.00
CA LEU A 178 14.35 0.24 4.18
C LEU A 178 14.70 0.77 2.78
N PRO A 179 16.00 0.99 2.52
CA PRO A 179 16.45 1.52 1.23
C PRO A 179 16.36 0.46 0.13
N LYS A 180 16.29 0.92 -1.12
CA LYS A 180 16.50 0.08 -2.29
C LYS A 180 17.81 -0.72 -2.14
N GLY A 181 17.79 -1.97 -2.56
CA GLY A 181 18.98 -2.84 -2.50
C GLY A 181 19.28 -3.44 -1.12
N SER A 182 18.53 -3.09 -0.07
CA SER A 182 18.66 -3.75 1.21
C SER A 182 18.27 -5.24 1.12
N ARG A 183 19.06 -6.11 1.71
CA ARG A 183 18.71 -7.54 1.82
C ARG A 183 17.42 -7.79 2.61
N ARG A 184 17.03 -6.85 3.45
CA ARG A 184 15.79 -6.88 4.24
C ARG A 184 14.50 -6.79 3.41
N TRP A 185 14.60 -6.60 2.10
CA TRP A 185 13.47 -6.80 1.20
C TRP A 185 13.03 -8.26 1.07
N ALA A 186 13.90 -9.21 1.45
CA ALA A 186 13.52 -10.60 1.64
C ALA A 186 13.07 -10.81 3.09
N ALA A 187 11.93 -11.49 3.28
CA ALA A 187 11.51 -11.87 4.62
C ALA A 187 12.50 -12.87 5.22
N PRO A 188 12.68 -12.86 6.56
CA PRO A 188 13.44 -13.92 7.23
C PRO A 188 12.76 -15.28 7.04
N LEU A 189 13.56 -16.31 6.91
CA LEU A 189 13.04 -17.67 6.92
C LEU A 189 12.45 -17.97 8.31
N PRO A 190 11.29 -18.62 8.39
CA PRO A 190 10.73 -19.04 9.67
C PRO A 190 11.75 -19.89 10.46
N ARG A 191 11.89 -19.59 11.73
CA ARG A 191 12.84 -20.34 12.59
C ARG A 191 12.54 -21.85 12.62
N THR A 192 11.29 -22.21 12.50
CA THR A 192 10.84 -23.60 12.41
C THR A 192 11.42 -24.32 11.21
N GLU A 193 11.46 -23.67 10.05
CA GLU A 193 12.05 -24.24 8.83
C GLU A 193 13.56 -24.48 8.99
N ILE A 194 14.27 -23.51 9.58
CA ILE A 194 15.70 -23.64 9.84
C ILE A 194 15.97 -24.81 10.79
N ILE A 195 15.22 -24.93 11.87
CA ILE A 195 15.38 -26.02 12.85
C ILE A 195 15.03 -27.37 12.20
N SER A 196 13.95 -27.44 11.45
CA SER A 196 13.48 -28.69 10.82
C SER A 196 14.41 -29.18 9.69
N SER A 197 15.29 -28.33 9.21
CA SER A 197 16.26 -28.67 8.15
C SER A 197 17.56 -29.28 8.70
N ASP A 198 17.69 -29.49 9.99
CA ASP A 198 18.91 -29.97 10.66
C ASP A 198 20.17 -29.18 10.26
N GLY A 199 20.04 -27.88 10.06
CA GLY A 199 21.14 -26.98 9.72
C GLY A 199 21.49 -26.92 8.22
N VAL A 200 20.68 -27.52 7.35
CA VAL A 200 20.86 -27.44 5.89
C VAL A 200 20.43 -26.06 5.35
N ILE A 201 19.40 -25.48 5.95
CA ILE A 201 18.90 -24.16 5.57
C ILE A 201 19.49 -23.11 6.50
N GLU A 202 20.23 -22.18 5.91
CA GLU A 202 20.76 -21.02 6.63
C GLU A 202 19.82 -19.82 6.51
N GLN A 203 19.82 -18.96 7.56
CA GLN A 203 19.05 -17.72 7.55
C GLN A 203 19.58 -16.74 6.50
N ASN A 204 18.68 -15.95 5.91
CA ASN A 204 19.06 -14.83 5.08
C ASN A 204 19.99 -13.89 5.85
N SER A 205 21.09 -13.49 5.22
CA SER A 205 21.98 -12.47 5.81
C SER A 205 21.35 -11.07 5.69
N TYR A 206 21.28 -10.37 6.79
CA TYR A 206 20.73 -9.02 6.90
C TYR A 206 21.82 -7.97 7.18
#